data_9065dc08c1db6a1d34b0ad2c10fb5e17
#
_entry.id   9065dc08c1db6a1d34b0ad2c10fb5e17
#
_cell.length_a   1.000
_cell.length_b   1.000
_cell.length_c   1.000
_cell.angle_alpha   90.00
_cell.angle_beta   90.00
_cell.angle_gamma   90.00
#
_symmetry.space_group_name_H-M   'P 1'
#
loop_
_entity.id
_entity.type
_entity.pdbx_description
1 polymer ?
#
loop_
_entity_poly.entity_id
_entity_poly.type
_entity_poly.pdbx_seq_one_letter_code
_entity_poly.pdbx_strand_id
1 'polypeptide(L)'
;MKSVIRQLIISSLHKAKNCGELELLIIPEIVVEKPKDDKFGDFSTSLPMLLAKPEKMKPYEIAKILSNHLQSEVNQIASISVAGPGFINLKMDPDFFLSRLLKVSEQGSQYGSSNSGKGKKVLLEFVSANPTGPLHVGHGRGAAVGDMLGRLLLLAGYDVNTEYYINDVGNQMNTLGRSTLSRYREMLGEKNEFLSDYYQGEYIKEIAKQIHDKHGNEFLNLQEEQALPFFRNYALNSILDGIKADLVSFGVKFDRWFSEKELYDEKLVDSAVDWLRKKKYVYDNEGAVWLKSTAYEDEKDRVLIKQS
;
A
#
# COMPACT_ATOMS: atom_id res chain seq x y z
N MET A 1 4.97 24.20 6.41
CA MET A 1 5.56 25.13 7.41
C MET A 1 7.01 24.78 7.72
N LYS A 2 7.33 23.62 8.31
CA LYS A 2 8.72 23.24 8.66
C LYS A 2 9.70 23.30 7.46
N SER A 3 9.26 22.98 6.25
CA SER A 3 10.06 23.06 5.03
C SER A 3 10.52 24.49 4.70
N VAL A 4 9.65 25.48 4.93
CA VAL A 4 9.98 26.89 4.73
C VAL A 4 11.02 27.34 5.73
N ILE A 5 10.82 27.02 7.02
CA ILE A 5 11.79 27.33 8.07
C ILE A 5 13.15 26.68 7.76
N ARG A 6 13.13 25.41 7.29
CA ARG A 6 14.36 24.72 6.87
C ARG A 6 15.09 25.45 5.74
N GLN A 7 14.37 25.97 4.75
CA GLN A 7 14.97 26.75 3.66
C GLN A 7 15.58 28.06 4.17
N LEU A 8 14.94 28.76 5.09
CA LEU A 8 15.49 29.97 5.72
C LEU A 8 16.81 29.66 6.46
N ILE A 9 16.84 28.54 7.20
CA ILE A 9 18.06 28.09 7.89
C ILE A 9 19.15 27.73 6.87
N ILE A 10 18.82 27.07 5.77
CA ILE A 10 19.78 26.77 4.67
C ILE A 10 20.35 28.07 4.09
N SER A 11 19.47 29.05 3.83
CA SER A 11 19.91 30.36 3.33
C SER A 11 20.86 31.05 4.31
N SER A 12 20.56 31.04 5.61
CA SER A 12 21.43 31.63 6.64
C SER A 12 22.79 30.92 6.74
N LEU A 13 22.81 29.58 6.57
CA LEU A 13 24.07 28.81 6.50
C LEU A 13 24.93 29.24 5.31
N HIS A 14 24.33 29.38 4.11
CA HIS A 14 25.06 29.84 2.94
C HIS A 14 25.59 31.25 3.08
N LYS A 15 24.85 32.15 3.72
CA LYS A 15 25.32 33.51 4.01
C LYS A 15 26.49 33.51 4.98
N ALA A 16 26.38 32.79 6.09
CA ALA A 16 27.48 32.65 7.06
C ALA A 16 28.75 32.08 6.41
N LYS A 17 28.60 31.08 5.50
CA LYS A 17 29.72 30.57 4.72
C LYS A 17 30.34 31.63 3.80
N ASN A 18 29.51 32.34 3.07
CA ASN A 18 29.99 33.38 2.12
C ASN A 18 30.70 34.55 2.83
N CYS A 19 30.30 34.84 4.07
CA CYS A 19 30.95 35.80 4.94
C CYS A 19 32.24 35.28 5.61
N GLY A 20 32.55 33.99 5.44
CA GLY A 20 33.72 33.36 6.07
C GLY A 20 33.56 33.11 7.57
N GLU A 21 32.33 33.15 8.10
CA GLU A 21 32.05 32.95 9.51
C GLU A 21 31.90 31.47 9.88
N LEU A 22 31.55 30.59 8.86
CA LEU A 22 31.49 29.14 8.97
C LEU A 22 32.14 28.50 7.73
N GLU A 23 32.84 27.37 7.91
CA GLU A 23 33.48 26.65 6.81
C GLU A 23 32.46 25.74 6.05
N LEU A 24 31.51 25.15 6.76
CA LEU A 24 30.42 24.30 6.26
C LEU A 24 30.89 23.23 5.25
N LEU A 25 31.84 22.40 5.65
CA LEU A 25 32.29 21.25 4.86
C LEU A 25 31.17 20.24 4.65
N ILE A 26 30.33 20.04 5.66
CA ILE A 26 29.17 19.14 5.64
C ILE A 26 28.00 19.85 6.32
N ILE A 27 26.84 19.89 5.65
CA ILE A 27 25.59 20.38 6.23
C ILE A 27 24.82 19.14 6.69
N PRO A 28 24.62 18.94 8.02
CA PRO A 28 23.84 17.82 8.53
C PRO A 28 22.34 17.99 8.21
N GLU A 29 21.55 16.95 8.47
CA GLU A 29 20.10 17.07 8.36
C GLU A 29 19.58 18.16 9.30
N ILE A 30 18.84 19.12 8.74
CA ILE A 30 18.27 20.24 9.49
C ILE A 30 16.92 19.82 10.06
N VAL A 31 16.89 19.56 11.35
CA VAL A 31 15.66 19.24 12.07
C VAL A 31 15.02 20.51 12.60
N VAL A 32 13.74 20.71 12.30
CA VAL A 32 12.90 21.81 12.79
C VAL A 32 11.75 21.21 13.57
N GLU A 33 11.63 21.55 14.85
CA GLU A 33 10.64 21.01 15.76
C GLU A 33 9.76 22.10 16.37
N LYS A 34 8.60 21.72 16.92
CA LYS A 34 7.85 22.58 17.84
C LYS A 34 8.50 22.45 19.21
N PRO A 35 8.89 23.56 19.89
CA PRO A 35 9.37 23.49 21.27
C PRO A 35 8.36 22.84 22.20
N LYS A 36 8.85 22.20 23.27
CA LYS A 36 7.99 21.60 24.31
C LYS A 36 7.21 22.65 25.13
N ASP A 37 7.76 23.85 25.26
CA ASP A 37 7.18 24.96 26.01
C ASP A 37 7.00 26.15 25.07
N ASP A 38 5.81 26.69 24.98
CA ASP A 38 5.43 27.78 24.07
C ASP A 38 6.21 29.09 24.34
N LYS A 39 6.83 29.26 25.52
CA LYS A 39 7.72 30.39 25.81
C LYS A 39 8.96 30.41 24.89
N PHE A 40 9.32 29.30 24.29
CA PHE A 40 10.43 29.20 23.34
C PHE A 40 10.03 29.47 21.89
N GLY A 41 8.81 29.92 21.65
CA GLY A 41 8.33 30.27 20.31
C GLY A 41 7.62 29.12 19.59
N ASP A 42 7.51 29.25 18.26
CA ASP A 42 6.72 28.34 17.44
C ASP A 42 7.55 27.21 16.82
N PHE A 43 8.83 27.48 16.58
CA PHE A 43 9.78 26.50 16.03
C PHE A 43 11.14 26.60 16.71
N SER A 44 11.86 25.47 16.75
CA SER A 44 13.19 25.37 17.29
C SER A 44 14.06 24.46 16.43
N THR A 45 15.37 24.74 16.40
CA THR A 45 16.35 23.85 15.80
C THR A 45 17.56 23.68 16.71
N SER A 46 18.10 22.48 16.74
CA SER A 46 19.35 22.11 17.44
C SER A 46 20.56 22.09 16.48
N LEU A 47 20.43 22.57 15.25
CA LEU A 47 21.46 22.53 14.23
C LEU A 47 22.83 23.05 14.71
N PRO A 48 22.93 24.16 15.49
CA PRO A 48 24.22 24.64 15.96
C PRO A 48 25.01 23.62 16.80
N MET A 49 24.32 22.74 17.52
CA MET A 49 24.97 21.67 18.28
C MET A 49 25.57 20.58 17.39
N LEU A 50 24.94 20.30 16.23
CA LEU A 50 25.47 19.37 15.25
C LEU A 50 26.67 19.93 14.48
N LEU A 51 26.71 21.26 14.28
CA LEU A 51 27.78 21.96 13.60
C LEU A 51 28.99 22.24 14.51
N ALA A 52 28.83 22.20 15.82
CA ALA A 52 29.87 22.57 16.76
C ALA A 52 31.20 21.82 16.60
N LYS A 53 31.12 20.52 16.36
CA LYS A 53 32.31 19.67 16.20
C LYS A 53 33.01 19.89 14.85
N PRO A 54 32.31 19.88 13.70
CA PRO A 54 32.93 20.16 12.40
C PRO A 54 33.50 21.59 12.32
N GLU A 55 32.80 22.60 12.84
CA GLU A 55 33.23 24.00 12.81
C GLU A 55 34.26 24.34 13.92
N LYS A 56 34.55 23.43 14.85
CA LYS A 56 35.43 23.66 16.00
C LYS A 56 35.06 24.91 16.79
N MET A 57 33.76 25.19 16.87
CA MET A 57 33.19 26.40 17.48
C MET A 57 32.13 26.03 18.50
N LYS A 58 31.92 26.89 19.52
CA LYS A 58 30.85 26.61 20.51
C LYS A 58 29.49 26.72 19.86
N PRO A 59 28.54 25.78 20.18
CA PRO A 59 27.21 25.79 19.58
C PRO A 59 26.48 27.13 19.74
N TYR A 60 26.66 27.79 20.88
CA TYR A 60 26.07 29.11 21.16
C TYR A 60 26.59 30.21 20.22
N GLU A 61 27.85 30.17 19.83
CA GLU A 61 28.44 31.12 18.89
C GLU A 61 27.90 30.90 17.48
N ILE A 62 27.82 29.63 17.04
CA ILE A 62 27.21 29.26 15.76
C ILE A 62 25.72 29.68 15.74
N ALA A 63 24.98 29.47 16.85
CA ALA A 63 23.59 29.88 16.96
C ALA A 63 23.42 31.39 16.80
N LYS A 64 24.33 32.22 17.35
CA LYS A 64 24.33 33.67 17.18
C LYS A 64 24.60 34.09 15.74
N ILE A 65 25.61 33.50 15.07
CA ILE A 65 25.91 33.76 13.68
C ILE A 65 24.68 33.49 12.81
N LEU A 66 24.11 32.29 12.93
CA LEU A 66 22.93 31.90 12.14
C LEU A 66 21.70 32.77 12.45
N SER A 67 21.49 33.16 13.71
CA SER A 67 20.40 34.05 14.09
C SER A 67 20.52 35.44 13.47
N ASN A 68 21.72 36.02 13.39
CA ASN A 68 21.96 37.30 12.74
C ASN A 68 21.59 37.25 11.26
N HIS A 69 22.00 36.19 10.55
CA HIS A 69 21.64 36.00 9.14
C HIS A 69 20.17 35.71 8.92
N LEU A 70 19.51 35.00 9.84
CA LEU A 70 18.05 34.75 9.79
C LEU A 70 17.26 36.06 9.97
N GLN A 71 17.65 36.96 10.86
CA GLN A 71 16.97 38.26 11.07
C GLN A 71 16.96 39.14 9.83
N SER A 72 18.02 39.06 9.01
CA SER A 72 18.14 39.88 7.80
C SER A 72 17.25 39.44 6.63
N GLU A 73 16.59 38.30 6.72
CA GLU A 73 15.95 37.69 5.56
C GLU A 73 14.42 37.77 5.53
N VAL A 74 13.73 37.95 6.66
CA VAL A 74 12.30 37.60 6.65
C VAL A 74 11.41 38.52 7.48
N ASN A 75 10.48 39.18 6.81
CA ASN A 75 9.29 39.83 7.40
C ASN A 75 8.30 38.88 8.09
N GLN A 76 8.62 37.58 8.16
CA GLN A 76 7.71 36.53 8.69
C GLN A 76 8.13 36.01 10.07
N ILE A 77 9.29 36.46 10.59
CA ILE A 77 9.80 36.08 11.90
C ILE A 77 9.66 37.30 12.84
N ALA A 78 8.78 37.17 13.85
CA ALA A 78 8.60 38.22 14.84
C ALA A 78 9.79 38.35 15.79
N SER A 79 10.40 37.23 16.20
CA SER A 79 11.60 37.24 17.03
C SER A 79 12.40 35.94 16.91
N ILE A 80 13.73 36.06 17.14
CA ILE A 80 14.66 34.94 17.22
C ILE A 80 15.37 35.02 18.59
N SER A 81 15.48 33.88 19.25
CA SER A 81 16.23 33.78 20.50
C SER A 81 17.13 32.55 20.52
N VAL A 82 18.30 32.70 21.14
CA VAL A 82 19.22 31.59 21.38
C VAL A 82 19.07 31.14 22.83
N ALA A 83 18.82 29.86 23.03
CA ALA A 83 18.59 29.28 24.37
C ALA A 83 19.50 28.07 24.62
N GLY A 84 19.79 27.84 25.93
CA GLY A 84 20.61 26.72 26.37
C GLY A 84 21.95 26.65 25.67
N PRO A 85 22.41 25.43 25.27
CA PRO A 85 23.74 25.27 24.69
C PRO A 85 23.85 25.76 23.22
N GLY A 86 22.74 26.15 22.56
CA GLY A 86 22.77 26.61 21.18
C GLY A 86 21.49 26.28 20.40
N PHE A 87 20.34 26.16 21.05
CA PHE A 87 19.05 26.12 20.36
C PHE A 87 18.72 27.47 19.75
N ILE A 88 18.31 27.48 18.48
CA ILE A 88 17.71 28.65 17.86
C ILE A 88 16.19 28.48 17.91
N ASN A 89 15.52 29.39 18.60
CA ASN A 89 14.08 29.44 18.75
C ASN A 89 13.50 30.58 17.91
N LEU A 90 12.43 30.29 17.17
CA LEU A 90 11.78 31.20 16.25
C LEU A 90 10.35 31.46 16.69
N LYS A 91 10.00 32.72 16.90
CA LYS A 91 8.63 33.18 17.03
C LYS A 91 8.19 33.74 15.69
N MET A 92 7.17 33.18 15.08
CA MET A 92 6.68 33.62 13.78
C MET A 92 5.72 34.80 13.91
N ASP A 93 5.72 35.65 12.90
CA ASP A 93 4.68 36.67 12.77
C ASP A 93 3.31 35.99 12.53
N PRO A 94 2.20 36.51 13.10
CA PRO A 94 0.86 36.00 12.84
C PRO A 94 0.54 35.89 11.34
N ASP A 95 1.00 36.82 10.52
CA ASP A 95 0.78 36.81 9.07
C ASP A 95 1.40 35.60 8.37
N PHE A 96 2.46 35.02 8.95
CA PHE A 96 3.02 33.75 8.48
C PHE A 96 1.96 32.63 8.51
N PHE A 97 1.22 32.50 9.62
CA PHE A 97 0.20 31.48 9.76
C PHE A 97 -1.02 31.78 8.90
N LEU A 98 -1.43 33.05 8.86
CA LEU A 98 -2.55 33.50 8.04
C LEU A 98 -2.30 33.20 6.55
N SER A 99 -1.12 33.54 6.05
CA SER A 99 -0.74 33.23 4.65
C SER A 99 -0.75 31.72 4.34
N ARG A 100 -0.48 30.86 5.33
CA ARG A 100 -0.58 29.40 5.17
C ARG A 100 -2.02 28.93 5.18
N LEU A 101 -2.86 29.52 6.02
CA LEU A 101 -4.30 29.22 6.04
C LEU A 101 -4.97 29.55 4.70
N LEU A 102 -4.61 30.70 4.09
CA LEU A 102 -5.08 31.06 2.76
C LEU A 102 -4.67 30.01 1.71
N LYS A 103 -3.41 29.54 1.76
CA LYS A 103 -2.95 28.45 0.87
C LYS A 103 -3.71 27.14 1.07
N VAL A 104 -4.09 26.79 2.29
CA VAL A 104 -4.95 25.62 2.56
C VAL A 104 -6.29 25.77 1.83
N SER A 105 -6.89 26.96 1.93
CA SER A 105 -8.17 27.24 1.27
C SER A 105 -8.04 27.20 -0.27
N GLU A 106 -6.98 27.78 -0.82
CA GLU A 106 -6.74 27.82 -2.26
C GLU A 106 -6.46 26.42 -2.86
N GLN A 107 -5.68 25.60 -2.17
CA GLN A 107 -5.29 24.28 -2.64
C GLN A 107 -6.33 23.19 -2.35
N GLY A 108 -7.21 23.42 -1.39
CA GLY A 108 -8.28 22.49 -1.02
C GLY A 108 -7.72 21.08 -0.75
N SER A 109 -8.28 20.09 -1.45
CA SER A 109 -7.88 18.67 -1.32
C SER A 109 -6.44 18.37 -1.77
N GLN A 110 -5.80 19.29 -2.50
CA GLN A 110 -4.41 19.14 -2.95
C GLN A 110 -3.40 19.69 -1.92
N TYR A 111 -3.88 20.28 -0.82
CA TYR A 111 -2.97 20.76 0.21
C TYR A 111 -2.20 19.61 0.86
N GLY A 112 -0.88 19.73 0.87
CA GLY A 112 0.01 18.66 1.37
C GLY A 112 0.52 17.72 0.30
N SER A 113 0.04 17.83 -0.95
CA SER A 113 0.61 17.07 -2.06
C SER A 113 2.06 17.47 -2.35
N SER A 114 2.79 16.56 -2.97
CA SER A 114 4.16 16.78 -3.42
C SER A 114 4.39 16.10 -4.77
N ASN A 115 5.51 16.39 -5.40
CA ASN A 115 5.94 15.69 -6.64
C ASN A 115 7.19 14.83 -6.38
N SER A 116 7.33 14.27 -5.18
CA SER A 116 8.49 13.41 -4.85
C SER A 116 8.50 12.11 -5.65
N GLY A 117 7.33 11.61 -6.04
CA GLY A 117 7.16 10.45 -6.91
C GLY A 117 7.57 10.70 -8.36
N LYS A 118 7.55 11.95 -8.83
CA LYS A 118 7.91 12.34 -10.21
C LYS A 118 7.17 11.53 -11.29
N GLY A 119 5.92 11.17 -11.05
CA GLY A 119 5.11 10.37 -11.96
C GLY A 119 5.57 8.92 -12.14
N LYS A 120 6.42 8.39 -11.27
CA LYS A 120 6.81 6.98 -11.33
C LYS A 120 5.59 6.10 -11.13
N LYS A 121 5.46 5.08 -11.98
CA LYS A 121 4.36 4.11 -11.94
C LYS A 121 4.51 3.17 -10.76
N VAL A 122 3.41 2.92 -10.07
CA VAL A 122 3.30 1.96 -8.96
C VAL A 122 2.07 1.11 -9.23
N LEU A 123 2.23 -0.21 -9.24
CA LEU A 123 1.13 -1.15 -9.13
C LEU A 123 1.03 -1.57 -7.67
N LEU A 124 -0.14 -1.37 -7.08
CA LEU A 124 -0.42 -1.68 -5.68
C LEU A 124 -1.50 -2.75 -5.60
N GLU A 125 -1.10 -3.98 -5.30
CA GLU A 125 -1.99 -5.10 -5.05
C GLU A 125 -2.28 -5.22 -3.56
N PHE A 126 -3.56 -5.38 -3.19
CA PHE A 126 -3.95 -5.59 -1.80
C PHE A 126 -5.32 -6.28 -1.69
N VAL A 127 -5.65 -6.79 -0.52
CA VAL A 127 -6.75 -7.70 -0.21
C VAL A 127 -6.55 -9.05 -0.89
N SER A 128 -6.77 -9.17 -2.18
CA SER A 128 -6.58 -10.36 -3.04
C SER A 128 -7.00 -11.68 -2.33
N ALA A 129 -8.16 -11.62 -1.66
CA ALA A 129 -8.72 -12.77 -0.95
C ALA A 129 -9.22 -13.81 -1.95
N ASN A 130 -9.01 -15.10 -1.65
CA ASN A 130 -9.56 -16.18 -2.46
C ASN A 130 -11.08 -16.09 -2.52
N PRO A 131 -11.72 -16.21 -3.70
CA PRO A 131 -13.15 -16.06 -3.87
C PRO A 131 -13.89 -17.34 -3.44
N THR A 132 -13.59 -17.83 -2.24
CA THR A 132 -14.17 -19.05 -1.64
C THR A 132 -15.15 -18.73 -0.53
N GLY A 133 -15.35 -17.45 -0.20
CA GLY A 133 -16.30 -16.99 0.81
C GLY A 133 -16.28 -15.48 1.00
N PRO A 134 -17.14 -14.94 1.86
CA PRO A 134 -17.22 -13.52 2.16
C PRO A 134 -15.94 -13.01 2.85
N LEU A 135 -15.71 -11.68 2.78
CA LEU A 135 -14.62 -11.03 3.48
C LEU A 135 -14.82 -11.11 5.00
N HIS A 136 -13.71 -11.08 5.73
CA HIS A 136 -13.69 -10.97 7.19
C HIS A 136 -12.82 -9.77 7.64
N VAL A 137 -12.82 -9.48 8.94
CA VAL A 137 -12.12 -8.33 9.51
C VAL A 137 -10.63 -8.26 9.17
N GLY A 138 -9.97 -9.41 8.99
CA GLY A 138 -8.57 -9.46 8.56
C GLY A 138 -8.37 -8.87 7.15
N HIS A 139 -9.28 -9.17 6.21
CA HIS A 139 -9.29 -8.58 4.87
C HIS A 139 -9.59 -7.08 4.92
N GLY A 140 -10.52 -6.64 5.79
CA GLY A 140 -10.83 -5.22 6.01
C GLY A 140 -9.62 -4.42 6.46
N ARG A 141 -8.75 -4.98 7.32
CA ARG A 141 -7.49 -4.35 7.71
C ARG A 141 -6.56 -4.17 6.50
N GLY A 142 -6.40 -5.21 5.68
CA GLY A 142 -5.60 -5.15 4.45
C GLY A 142 -6.15 -4.10 3.48
N ALA A 143 -7.47 -4.03 3.33
CA ALA A 143 -8.16 -3.06 2.49
C ALA A 143 -7.89 -1.61 2.95
N ALA A 144 -8.02 -1.32 4.25
CA ALA A 144 -7.77 0.00 4.80
C ALA A 144 -6.31 0.46 4.62
N VAL A 145 -5.35 -0.44 4.86
CA VAL A 145 -3.92 -0.14 4.72
C VAL A 145 -3.55 0.08 3.25
N GLY A 146 -4.03 -0.79 2.34
CA GLY A 146 -3.73 -0.69 0.91
C GLY A 146 -4.32 0.57 0.29
N ASP A 147 -5.59 0.88 0.55
CA ASP A 147 -6.26 2.08 0.06
C ASP A 147 -5.56 3.36 0.55
N MET A 148 -5.24 3.41 1.86
CA MET A 148 -4.52 4.56 2.42
C MET A 148 -3.14 4.73 1.80
N LEU A 149 -2.39 3.65 1.59
CA LEU A 149 -1.08 3.69 0.93
C LEU A 149 -1.20 4.21 -0.51
N GLY A 150 -2.20 3.73 -1.27
CA GLY A 150 -2.48 4.22 -2.61
C GLY A 150 -2.75 5.73 -2.65
N ARG A 151 -3.60 6.22 -1.75
CA ARG A 151 -3.91 7.66 -1.63
C ARG A 151 -2.69 8.49 -1.25
N LEU A 152 -1.85 8.01 -0.34
CA LEU A 152 -0.61 8.70 0.06
C LEU A 152 0.39 8.76 -1.09
N LEU A 153 0.54 7.69 -1.85
CA LEU A 153 1.41 7.65 -3.02
C LEU A 153 0.93 8.61 -4.12
N LEU A 154 -0.39 8.66 -4.39
CA LEU A 154 -0.98 9.64 -5.30
C LEU A 154 -0.68 11.08 -4.86
N LEU A 155 -0.88 11.40 -3.58
CA LEU A 155 -0.55 12.72 -3.02
C LEU A 155 0.96 13.04 -3.09
N ALA A 156 1.81 12.01 -3.07
CA ALA A 156 3.25 12.15 -3.25
C ALA A 156 3.69 12.29 -4.72
N GLY A 157 2.76 12.25 -5.67
CA GLY A 157 3.03 12.46 -7.10
C GLY A 157 3.47 11.21 -7.85
N TYR A 158 3.12 10.01 -7.35
CA TYR A 158 3.25 8.76 -8.11
C TYR A 158 2.02 8.55 -9.00
N ASP A 159 2.21 7.81 -10.10
CA ASP A 159 1.13 7.28 -10.94
C ASP A 159 0.77 5.88 -10.40
N VAL A 160 -0.33 5.80 -9.65
CA VAL A 160 -0.72 4.59 -8.90
C VAL A 160 -1.89 3.90 -9.59
N ASN A 161 -1.72 2.61 -9.84
CA ASN A 161 -2.79 1.71 -10.24
C ASN A 161 -3.01 0.70 -9.11
N THR A 162 -4.25 0.49 -8.72
CA THR A 162 -4.64 -0.46 -7.69
C THR A 162 -5.24 -1.72 -8.31
N GLU A 163 -4.81 -2.89 -7.83
CA GLU A 163 -5.21 -4.18 -8.38
C GLU A 163 -5.69 -5.13 -7.29
N TYR A 164 -6.76 -5.86 -7.59
CA TYR A 164 -7.21 -7.01 -6.84
C TYR A 164 -6.94 -8.27 -7.67
N TYR A 165 -6.12 -9.20 -7.17
CA TYR A 165 -5.85 -10.47 -7.83
C TYR A 165 -6.91 -11.51 -7.43
N ILE A 166 -7.59 -12.08 -8.42
CA ILE A 166 -8.63 -13.10 -8.25
C ILE A 166 -8.01 -14.45 -8.54
N ASN A 167 -7.84 -15.27 -7.49
CA ASN A 167 -7.40 -16.65 -7.61
C ASN A 167 -8.62 -17.54 -7.97
N ASP A 168 -9.03 -17.52 -9.25
CA ASP A 168 -10.21 -18.20 -9.78
C ASP A 168 -9.91 -19.51 -10.50
N VAL A 169 -8.70 -20.06 -10.31
CA VAL A 169 -8.23 -21.31 -10.92
C VAL A 169 -7.89 -22.35 -9.84
N GLY A 170 -7.88 -23.62 -10.25
CA GLY A 170 -7.41 -24.73 -9.40
C GLY A 170 -8.48 -25.41 -8.56
N ASN A 171 -8.04 -26.30 -7.67
CA ASN A 171 -8.92 -27.23 -6.93
C ASN A 171 -9.89 -26.53 -5.98
N GLN A 172 -9.54 -25.35 -5.43
CA GLN A 172 -10.44 -24.61 -4.54
C GLN A 172 -11.75 -24.23 -5.25
N MET A 173 -11.67 -23.87 -6.53
CA MET A 173 -12.85 -23.52 -7.32
C MET A 173 -13.73 -24.75 -7.60
N ASN A 174 -13.13 -25.92 -7.83
CA ASN A 174 -13.88 -27.17 -7.99
C ASN A 174 -14.56 -27.57 -6.66
N THR A 175 -13.85 -27.45 -5.54
CA THR A 175 -14.42 -27.69 -4.22
C THR A 175 -15.58 -26.73 -3.92
N LEU A 176 -15.47 -25.45 -4.29
CA LEU A 176 -16.55 -24.46 -4.16
C LEU A 176 -17.78 -24.89 -4.98
N GLY A 177 -17.57 -25.28 -6.23
CA GLY A 177 -18.65 -25.78 -7.10
C GLY A 177 -19.32 -27.02 -6.55
N ARG A 178 -18.54 -28.02 -6.07
CA ARG A 178 -19.06 -29.25 -5.43
C ARG A 178 -19.85 -28.95 -4.16
N SER A 179 -19.33 -28.05 -3.33
CA SER A 179 -20.01 -27.64 -2.09
C SER A 179 -21.40 -27.04 -2.41
N THR A 180 -21.48 -26.20 -3.42
CA THR A 180 -22.72 -25.55 -3.84
C THR A 180 -23.69 -26.55 -4.48
N LEU A 181 -23.20 -27.42 -5.37
CA LEU A 181 -23.99 -28.48 -5.99
C LEU A 181 -24.57 -29.46 -4.94
N SER A 182 -23.73 -29.82 -3.96
CA SER A 182 -24.16 -30.70 -2.86
C SER A 182 -25.31 -30.08 -2.06
N ARG A 183 -25.24 -28.81 -1.70
CA ARG A 183 -26.32 -28.09 -1.00
C ARG A 183 -27.57 -27.92 -1.87
N TYR A 184 -27.41 -27.71 -3.16
CA TYR A 184 -28.54 -27.66 -4.09
C TYR A 184 -29.29 -29.01 -4.15
N ARG A 185 -28.59 -30.14 -4.25
CA ARG A 185 -29.16 -31.49 -4.25
C ARG A 185 -29.84 -31.84 -2.92
N GLU A 186 -29.21 -31.47 -1.81
CA GLU A 186 -29.79 -31.64 -0.46
C GLU A 186 -31.14 -30.91 -0.33
N MET A 187 -31.27 -29.70 -0.85
CA MET A 187 -32.52 -28.93 -0.87
C MET A 187 -33.63 -29.63 -1.67
N LEU A 188 -33.26 -30.39 -2.69
CA LEU A 188 -34.20 -31.17 -3.53
C LEU A 188 -34.50 -32.55 -2.98
N GLY A 189 -33.99 -32.88 -1.78
CA GLY A 189 -34.26 -34.12 -1.08
C GLY A 189 -33.37 -35.30 -1.50
N GLU A 190 -32.32 -35.08 -2.28
CA GLU A 190 -31.33 -36.12 -2.54
C GLU A 190 -30.54 -36.45 -1.26
N LYS A 191 -30.38 -37.72 -0.97
CA LYS A 191 -29.45 -38.21 0.06
C LYS A 191 -28.02 -38.03 -0.50
N ASN A 192 -27.32 -37.04 0.00
CA ASN A 192 -26.03 -36.65 -0.45
C ASN A 192 -25.09 -36.50 0.77
N GLU A 193 -23.86 -37.02 0.67
CA GLU A 193 -22.86 -36.84 1.71
C GLU A 193 -22.18 -35.50 1.53
N PHE A 194 -22.32 -34.61 2.51
CA PHE A 194 -21.61 -33.33 2.52
C PHE A 194 -20.23 -33.53 3.16
N LEU A 195 -19.18 -33.57 2.33
CA LEU A 195 -17.85 -33.93 2.75
C LEU A 195 -17.23 -32.88 3.70
N SER A 196 -16.31 -33.31 4.55
CA SER A 196 -15.68 -32.46 5.57
C SER A 196 -14.77 -31.38 4.97
N ASP A 197 -14.25 -31.60 3.77
CA ASP A 197 -13.42 -30.65 3.02
C ASP A 197 -14.22 -29.63 2.18
N TYR A 198 -15.57 -29.76 2.16
CA TYR A 198 -16.45 -28.80 1.51
C TYR A 198 -16.58 -27.52 2.33
N TYR A 199 -16.87 -26.41 1.66
CA TYR A 199 -17.10 -25.13 2.31
C TYR A 199 -18.40 -25.14 3.12
N GLN A 200 -18.28 -25.01 4.45
CA GLN A 200 -19.37 -25.21 5.41
C GLN A 200 -20.23 -23.96 5.66
N GLY A 201 -19.85 -22.80 5.14
CA GLY A 201 -20.48 -21.51 5.46
C GLY A 201 -21.93 -21.43 4.96
N GLU A 202 -22.77 -20.67 5.67
CA GLU A 202 -24.18 -20.46 5.33
C GLU A 202 -24.36 -19.85 3.94
N TYR A 203 -23.41 -19.02 3.50
CA TYR A 203 -23.40 -18.42 2.15
C TYR A 203 -23.47 -19.48 1.03
N ILE A 204 -22.95 -20.70 1.23
CA ILE A 204 -23.05 -21.79 0.24
C ILE A 204 -24.52 -22.23 0.07
N LYS A 205 -25.30 -22.32 1.17
CA LYS A 205 -26.72 -22.65 1.12
C LYS A 205 -27.51 -21.51 0.45
N GLU A 206 -27.15 -20.28 0.74
CA GLU A 206 -27.77 -19.11 0.11
C GLU A 206 -27.56 -19.09 -1.40
N ILE A 207 -26.32 -19.39 -1.86
CA ILE A 207 -26.00 -19.50 -3.29
C ILE A 207 -26.76 -20.68 -3.92
N ALA A 208 -26.80 -21.85 -3.27
CA ALA A 208 -27.55 -23.00 -3.74
C ALA A 208 -29.04 -22.69 -3.88
N LYS A 209 -29.60 -21.95 -2.91
CA LYS A 209 -30.99 -21.49 -2.97
C LYS A 209 -31.20 -20.49 -4.14
N GLN A 210 -30.34 -19.57 -4.37
CA GLN A 210 -30.42 -18.64 -5.52
C GLN A 210 -30.46 -19.41 -6.85
N ILE A 211 -29.64 -20.47 -6.96
CA ILE A 211 -29.64 -21.33 -8.14
C ILE A 211 -30.97 -22.04 -8.28
N HIS A 212 -31.47 -22.64 -7.19
CA HIS A 212 -32.77 -23.31 -7.19
C HIS A 212 -33.93 -22.37 -7.56
N ASP A 213 -33.95 -21.15 -6.98
CA ASP A 213 -34.99 -20.16 -7.25
C ASP A 213 -35.04 -19.73 -8.72
N LYS A 214 -33.88 -19.74 -9.41
CA LYS A 214 -33.76 -19.35 -10.83
C LYS A 214 -33.96 -20.53 -11.80
N HIS A 215 -33.49 -21.70 -11.46
CA HIS A 215 -33.36 -22.86 -12.36
C HIS A 215 -34.19 -24.06 -11.95
N GLY A 216 -34.88 -24.00 -10.78
CA GLY A 216 -35.71 -25.14 -10.30
C GLY A 216 -34.88 -26.41 -10.20
N ASN A 217 -35.36 -27.47 -10.82
CA ASN A 217 -34.78 -28.82 -10.78
C ASN A 217 -33.90 -29.15 -12.00
N GLU A 218 -33.49 -28.13 -12.79
CA GLU A 218 -32.77 -28.30 -14.08
C GLU A 218 -31.50 -29.17 -13.94
N PHE A 219 -30.78 -29.07 -12.83
CA PHE A 219 -29.51 -29.77 -12.62
C PHE A 219 -29.63 -31.06 -11.80
N LEU A 220 -30.84 -31.45 -11.37
CA LEU A 220 -31.04 -32.59 -10.46
C LEU A 220 -30.53 -33.91 -11.07
N ASN A 221 -30.85 -34.16 -12.34
CA ASN A 221 -30.54 -35.42 -13.01
C ASN A 221 -29.22 -35.39 -13.78
N LEU A 222 -28.43 -34.28 -13.72
CA LEU A 222 -27.16 -34.21 -14.38
C LEU A 222 -26.05 -34.91 -13.58
N GLN A 223 -25.12 -35.54 -14.28
CA GLN A 223 -23.90 -36.04 -13.64
C GLN A 223 -23.10 -34.88 -13.11
N GLU A 224 -22.29 -35.12 -12.06
CA GLU A 224 -21.48 -34.06 -11.43
C GLU A 224 -20.61 -33.30 -12.43
N GLU A 225 -19.95 -34.03 -13.31
CA GLU A 225 -19.03 -33.44 -14.32
C GLU A 225 -19.75 -32.48 -15.26
N GLN A 226 -21.02 -32.69 -15.52
CA GLN A 226 -21.88 -31.84 -16.37
C GLN A 226 -22.36 -30.59 -15.63
N ALA A 227 -22.73 -30.75 -14.35
CA ALA A 227 -23.24 -29.65 -13.54
C ALA A 227 -22.15 -28.77 -12.95
N LEU A 228 -21.00 -29.36 -12.56
CA LEU A 228 -19.92 -28.69 -11.82
C LEU A 228 -19.44 -27.38 -12.44
N PRO A 229 -19.22 -27.23 -13.77
CA PRO A 229 -18.78 -25.98 -14.36
C PRO A 229 -19.75 -24.82 -14.09
N PHE A 230 -21.06 -25.09 -14.15
CA PHE A 230 -22.10 -24.10 -13.88
C PHE A 230 -22.07 -23.67 -12.42
N PHE A 231 -22.09 -24.62 -11.48
CA PHE A 231 -22.10 -24.33 -10.04
C PHE A 231 -20.84 -23.60 -9.59
N ARG A 232 -19.69 -24.02 -10.09
CA ARG A 232 -18.41 -23.33 -9.87
C ARG A 232 -18.45 -21.86 -10.29
N ASN A 233 -18.86 -21.60 -11.53
CA ASN A 233 -18.89 -20.24 -12.07
C ASN A 233 -19.96 -19.38 -11.39
N TYR A 234 -21.12 -19.94 -11.09
CA TYR A 234 -22.18 -19.20 -10.40
C TYR A 234 -21.75 -18.83 -8.98
N ALA A 235 -21.18 -19.77 -8.21
CA ALA A 235 -20.71 -19.52 -6.86
C ALA A 235 -19.57 -18.50 -6.84
N LEU A 236 -18.59 -18.65 -7.74
CA LEU A 236 -17.48 -17.69 -7.91
C LEU A 236 -18.01 -16.28 -8.13
N ASN A 237 -18.89 -16.08 -9.11
CA ASN A 237 -19.43 -14.75 -9.45
C ASN A 237 -20.25 -14.18 -8.29
N SER A 238 -21.11 -14.98 -7.64
CA SER A 238 -21.91 -14.54 -6.49
C SER A 238 -21.03 -14.05 -5.33
N ILE A 239 -19.95 -14.77 -5.03
CA ILE A 239 -18.99 -14.36 -3.99
C ILE A 239 -18.24 -13.11 -4.39
N LEU A 240 -17.74 -13.04 -5.62
CA LEU A 240 -17.02 -11.85 -6.11
C LEU A 240 -17.89 -10.60 -6.12
N ASP A 241 -19.15 -10.72 -6.49
CA ASP A 241 -20.09 -9.59 -6.44
C ASP A 241 -20.32 -9.12 -4.99
N GLY A 242 -20.40 -10.05 -4.04
CA GLY A 242 -20.44 -9.74 -2.61
C GLY A 242 -19.17 -9.03 -2.14
N ILE A 243 -17.99 -9.55 -2.49
CA ILE A 243 -16.69 -8.95 -2.16
C ILE A 243 -16.59 -7.51 -2.72
N LYS A 244 -17.00 -7.30 -3.97
CA LYS A 244 -17.00 -5.98 -4.61
C LYS A 244 -17.94 -5.02 -3.89
N ALA A 245 -19.14 -5.48 -3.54
CA ALA A 245 -20.12 -4.67 -2.81
C ALA A 245 -19.61 -4.26 -1.42
N ASP A 246 -19.02 -5.20 -0.68
CA ASP A 246 -18.43 -4.94 0.64
C ASP A 246 -17.30 -3.91 0.57
N LEU A 247 -16.38 -4.06 -0.39
CA LEU A 247 -15.25 -3.14 -0.56
C LEU A 247 -15.72 -1.75 -0.98
N VAL A 248 -16.69 -1.64 -1.88
CA VAL A 248 -17.30 -0.34 -2.25
C VAL A 248 -17.98 0.31 -1.05
N SER A 249 -18.74 -0.47 -0.27
CA SER A 249 -19.38 -0.02 0.97
C SER A 249 -18.36 0.47 2.01
N PHE A 250 -17.20 -0.17 2.07
CA PHE A 250 -16.08 0.21 2.92
C PHE A 250 -15.29 1.41 2.39
N GLY A 251 -15.61 1.90 1.18
CA GLY A 251 -14.96 3.05 0.54
C GLY A 251 -13.68 2.72 -0.23
N VAL A 252 -13.42 1.44 -0.49
CA VAL A 252 -12.25 0.95 -1.22
C VAL A 252 -12.65 0.60 -2.65
N LYS A 253 -11.83 1.07 -3.62
CA LYS A 253 -12.01 0.80 -5.05
C LYS A 253 -10.71 0.35 -5.66
N PHE A 254 -10.81 -0.51 -6.68
CA PHE A 254 -9.68 -0.99 -7.46
C PHE A 254 -9.81 -0.53 -8.90
N ASP A 255 -8.68 -0.19 -9.52
CA ASP A 255 -8.62 0.16 -10.94
C ASP A 255 -8.74 -1.09 -11.82
N ARG A 256 -8.23 -2.24 -11.33
CA ARG A 256 -8.26 -3.52 -12.03
C ARG A 256 -8.63 -4.67 -11.08
N TRP A 257 -9.47 -5.56 -11.59
CA TRP A 257 -9.73 -6.89 -11.03
C TRP A 257 -9.09 -7.90 -11.97
N PHE A 258 -7.93 -8.44 -11.57
CA PHE A 258 -7.12 -9.33 -12.41
C PHE A 258 -7.48 -10.77 -12.11
N SER A 259 -7.96 -11.52 -13.12
CA SER A 259 -8.27 -12.95 -13.02
C SER A 259 -7.03 -13.78 -13.30
N GLU A 260 -6.68 -14.72 -12.42
CA GLU A 260 -5.60 -15.67 -12.67
C GLU A 260 -5.84 -16.47 -13.94
N LYS A 261 -7.11 -16.73 -14.30
CA LYS A 261 -7.49 -17.42 -15.52
C LYS A 261 -6.96 -16.72 -16.77
N GLU A 262 -6.83 -15.37 -16.77
CA GLU A 262 -6.25 -14.63 -17.90
C GLU A 262 -4.84 -15.14 -18.25
N LEU A 263 -4.02 -15.52 -17.24
CA LEU A 263 -2.66 -16.03 -17.45
C LEU A 263 -2.64 -17.35 -18.22
N TYR A 264 -3.65 -18.20 -18.02
CA TYR A 264 -3.78 -19.48 -18.71
C TYR A 264 -4.37 -19.31 -20.11
N ASP A 265 -5.41 -18.48 -20.25
CA ASP A 265 -6.05 -18.20 -21.54
C ASP A 265 -5.05 -17.56 -22.52
N GLU A 266 -4.16 -16.69 -22.03
CA GLU A 266 -3.10 -16.04 -22.82
C GLU A 266 -1.80 -16.87 -22.90
N LYS A 267 -1.74 -18.08 -22.30
CA LYS A 267 -0.56 -18.96 -22.25
C LYS A 267 0.68 -18.30 -21.65
N LEU A 268 0.48 -17.35 -20.75
CA LEU A 268 1.59 -16.64 -20.11
C LEU A 268 2.34 -17.54 -19.12
N VAL A 269 1.63 -18.46 -18.44
CA VAL A 269 2.25 -19.45 -17.55
C VAL A 269 3.19 -20.35 -18.33
N ASP A 270 2.73 -20.91 -19.47
CA ASP A 270 3.55 -21.78 -20.32
C ASP A 270 4.79 -21.03 -20.84
N SER A 271 4.58 -19.81 -21.31
CA SER A 271 5.63 -18.92 -21.81
C SER A 271 6.68 -18.62 -20.74
N ALA A 272 6.24 -18.39 -19.50
CA ALA A 272 7.12 -18.13 -18.36
C ALA A 272 7.97 -19.38 -18.01
N VAL A 273 7.36 -20.56 -17.99
CA VAL A 273 8.06 -21.82 -17.72
C VAL A 273 9.08 -22.11 -18.82
N ASP A 274 8.72 -21.92 -20.08
CA ASP A 274 9.64 -22.09 -21.20
C ASP A 274 10.82 -21.13 -21.15
N TRP A 275 10.58 -19.89 -20.74
CA TRP A 275 11.64 -18.92 -20.52
C TRP A 275 12.59 -19.37 -19.40
N LEU A 276 12.03 -19.83 -18.26
CA LEU A 276 12.80 -20.36 -17.14
C LEU A 276 13.64 -21.58 -17.55
N ARG A 277 13.09 -22.48 -18.39
CA ARG A 277 13.83 -23.63 -18.95
C ARG A 277 15.02 -23.18 -19.80
N LYS A 278 14.81 -22.24 -20.72
CA LYS A 278 15.87 -21.66 -21.57
C LYS A 278 16.98 -21.03 -20.72
N LYS A 279 16.64 -20.45 -19.58
CA LYS A 279 17.58 -19.84 -18.64
C LYS A 279 18.21 -20.86 -17.66
N LYS A 280 17.80 -22.14 -17.69
CA LYS A 280 18.24 -23.21 -16.78
C LYS A 280 17.91 -22.95 -15.31
N TYR A 281 16.88 -22.16 -15.03
CA TYR A 281 16.39 -21.88 -13.69
C TYR A 281 15.46 -22.95 -13.14
N VAL A 282 14.98 -23.86 -13.99
CA VAL A 282 14.14 -24.99 -13.62
C VAL A 282 14.78 -26.31 -14.04
N TYR A 283 14.30 -27.39 -13.44
CA TYR A 283 14.65 -28.77 -13.80
C TYR A 283 13.43 -29.68 -13.63
N ASP A 284 13.44 -30.82 -14.31
CA ASP A 284 12.40 -31.83 -14.18
C ASP A 284 12.86 -32.90 -13.18
N ASN A 285 11.99 -33.25 -12.24
CA ASN A 285 12.20 -34.33 -11.29
C ASN A 285 10.87 -35.02 -10.99
N GLU A 286 10.82 -36.36 -11.11
CA GLU A 286 9.65 -37.18 -10.83
C GLU A 286 8.38 -36.68 -11.53
N GLY A 287 8.47 -36.28 -12.78
CA GLY A 287 7.35 -35.78 -13.58
C GLY A 287 6.84 -34.38 -13.23
N ALA A 288 7.49 -33.70 -12.29
CA ALA A 288 7.19 -32.31 -11.90
C ALA A 288 8.28 -31.36 -12.39
N VAL A 289 7.93 -30.09 -12.60
CA VAL A 289 8.87 -29.00 -12.92
C VAL A 289 9.18 -28.23 -11.66
N TRP A 290 10.46 -28.15 -11.33
CA TRP A 290 10.98 -27.52 -10.12
C TRP A 290 11.78 -26.27 -10.44
N LEU A 291 11.53 -25.18 -9.70
CA LEU A 291 12.35 -23.97 -9.71
C LEU A 291 13.54 -24.14 -8.76
N LYS A 292 14.73 -23.81 -9.21
CA LYS A 292 15.97 -23.79 -8.40
C LYS A 292 15.97 -22.59 -7.45
N SER A 293 14.96 -22.47 -6.59
CA SER A 293 14.82 -21.32 -5.71
C SER A 293 15.86 -21.28 -4.59
N THR A 294 16.49 -22.43 -4.25
CA THR A 294 17.64 -22.48 -3.32
C THR A 294 18.83 -21.66 -3.81
N ALA A 295 18.99 -21.47 -5.13
CA ALA A 295 20.02 -20.60 -5.70
C ALA A 295 19.78 -19.10 -5.40
N TYR A 296 18.62 -18.76 -4.87
CA TYR A 296 18.16 -17.41 -4.52
C TYR A 296 17.80 -17.28 -3.03
N GLU A 297 18.47 -18.04 -2.18
CA GLU A 297 18.36 -18.00 -0.71
C GLU A 297 17.00 -18.52 -0.17
N ASP A 298 16.25 -19.31 -0.95
CA ASP A 298 15.08 -20.04 -0.44
C ASP A 298 15.55 -21.31 0.32
N GLU A 299 14.74 -21.76 1.28
CA GLU A 299 15.04 -22.97 2.08
C GLU A 299 15.02 -24.26 1.27
N LYS A 300 14.24 -24.32 0.19
CA LYS A 300 14.10 -25.48 -0.70
C LYS A 300 13.63 -25.06 -2.09
N ASP A 301 13.92 -25.90 -3.09
CA ASP A 301 13.39 -25.74 -4.43
C ASP A 301 11.85 -25.86 -4.45
N ARG A 302 11.20 -25.10 -5.33
CA ARG A 302 9.75 -25.00 -5.39
C ARG A 302 9.18 -25.68 -6.64
N VAL A 303 8.09 -26.43 -6.46
CA VAL A 303 7.37 -27.04 -7.58
C VAL A 303 6.56 -25.98 -8.31
N LEU A 304 6.81 -25.79 -9.61
CA LEU A 304 6.02 -24.93 -10.49
C LEU A 304 4.88 -25.70 -11.15
N ILE A 305 5.16 -26.91 -11.65
CA ILE A 305 4.16 -27.78 -12.26
C ILE A 305 4.22 -29.12 -11.52
N LYS A 306 3.09 -29.54 -10.96
CA LYS A 306 2.95 -30.84 -10.31
C LYS A 306 2.78 -31.94 -11.36
N GLN A 307 3.17 -33.15 -11.02
CA GLN A 307 2.76 -34.34 -11.76
C GLN A 307 1.22 -34.41 -11.76
N SER A 308 0.64 -34.62 -12.94
CA SER A 308 -0.82 -34.79 -13.14
C SER A 308 -1.29 -36.14 -12.64
#